data_dc5646a762a2840b89e4cc74b029bc98
#
_entry.id   dc5646a762a2840b89e4cc74b029bc98
#
_cell.length_a   1.000
_cell.length_b   1.000
_cell.length_c   1.000
_cell.angle_alpha   90.00
_cell.angle_beta   90.00
_cell.angle_gamma   90.00
#
_symmetry.space_group_name_H-M   'P 1'
#
loop_
_entity.id
_entity.type
_entity.pdbx_description
1 polymer ?
#
loop_
_entity_poly.entity_id
_entity_poly.type
_entity_poly.pdbx_seq_one_letter_code
_entity_poly.pdbx_strand_id
1 'polypeptide(L)'
;MKLITIILPLAMIVTSQVTAAEFDITEFGATSGDVTDDTSAIENALAACAEAGGGTVFVPAGTFILSRRGAESPILELPPNTTLRGEGTASTLKFAPEVNRGNFWRMIGAPVKGGTKNVVIRDLHLDGANTHPRYVKGETPEHNAGLWFYNKDHVIENVTVLNVFAENFSGDCMAFSYNCRGITVRDCTLRNFIRQGIQMGGSPGSRDYLVTGCRDLEHSVQPGGSTIHVEHARGLKNVIIENNQCRKSILAGGVDGMIIRGNTITGKLVGNGNSNLLITDNIVQANGKTGAVVQFGCTKGLTVRGNTILGTDNNSVGLYVWGNSRYNDQPGEDVIISGNRITAAEHAVSLNGAKNVRISGNLLKASKQLLQRRAEGIVTDTTNE
;
A
#
# COMPACT_ATOMS: atom_id res chain seq x y z
N MET A 1 45.54 -16.42 60.28
CA MET A 1 44.53 -16.40 59.18
C MET A 1 44.89 -15.22 58.27
N LYS A 2 45.51 -15.48 57.12
CA LYS A 2 45.84 -14.41 56.12
C LYS A 2 44.69 -14.26 55.15
N LEU A 3 44.08 -13.08 55.13
CA LEU A 3 43.09 -12.74 54.08
C LEU A 3 43.84 -12.55 52.76
N ILE A 4 43.39 -13.30 51.72
CA ILE A 4 43.81 -13.11 50.34
C ILE A 4 42.81 -12.22 49.70
N THR A 5 43.16 -10.99 49.38
CA THR A 5 42.33 -10.06 48.59
C THR A 5 42.53 -10.37 47.11
N ILE A 6 41.52 -10.93 46.48
CA ILE A 6 41.51 -11.16 45.03
C ILE A 6 40.98 -9.87 44.36
N ILE A 7 41.88 -9.15 43.66
CA ILE A 7 41.51 -8.02 42.79
C ILE A 7 41.18 -8.57 41.41
N LEU A 8 39.91 -8.61 41.03
CA LEU A 8 39.51 -8.88 39.66
C LEU A 8 39.73 -7.60 38.82
N PRO A 9 40.37 -7.70 37.64
CA PRO A 9 40.44 -6.56 36.74
C PRO A 9 39.09 -6.33 36.10
N LEU A 10 38.56 -5.12 36.27
CA LEU A 10 37.37 -4.63 35.57
C LEU A 10 37.73 -4.43 34.09
N ALA A 11 37.36 -5.37 33.24
CA ALA A 11 37.50 -5.21 31.79
C ALA A 11 36.49 -4.16 31.33
N MET A 12 36.96 -2.97 30.94
CA MET A 12 36.16 -1.94 30.31
C MET A 12 35.79 -2.43 28.89
N ILE A 13 34.54 -2.90 28.71
CA ILE A 13 34.01 -3.17 27.38
C ILE A 13 33.73 -1.79 26.75
N VAL A 14 34.65 -1.32 25.91
CA VAL A 14 34.43 -0.18 25.01
C VAL A 14 33.52 -0.68 23.90
N THR A 15 32.22 -0.47 24.04
CA THR A 15 31.29 -0.62 22.92
C THR A 15 31.55 0.55 22.00
N SER A 16 32.37 0.37 20.97
CA SER A 16 32.41 1.29 19.85
C SER A 16 30.98 1.29 19.19
N GLN A 17 30.29 2.39 19.31
CA GLN A 17 29.12 2.60 18.48
C GLN A 17 29.62 2.70 17.05
N VAL A 18 29.42 1.66 16.25
CA VAL A 18 29.61 1.73 14.80
C VAL A 18 28.47 2.62 14.28
N THR A 19 28.77 3.90 14.07
CA THR A 19 27.87 4.76 13.30
C THR A 19 27.79 4.18 11.88
N ALA A 20 26.59 3.88 11.42
CA ALA A 20 26.43 3.42 10.03
C ALA A 20 27.02 4.48 9.08
N ALA A 21 27.77 4.04 8.08
CA ALA A 21 28.35 4.94 7.08
C ALA A 21 27.26 5.75 6.38
N GLU A 22 27.51 7.03 6.18
CA GLU A 22 26.62 7.93 5.46
C GLU A 22 27.32 8.41 4.18
N PHE A 23 26.56 8.43 3.08
CA PHE A 23 27.01 8.77 1.74
C PHE A 23 26.11 9.90 1.23
N ASP A 24 26.57 11.16 1.31
CA ASP A 24 25.85 12.31 0.78
C ASP A 24 25.98 12.32 -0.75
N ILE A 25 24.84 12.35 -1.46
CA ILE A 25 24.82 12.28 -2.93
C ILE A 25 25.59 13.45 -3.58
N THR A 26 25.74 14.58 -2.90
CA THR A 26 26.49 15.73 -3.41
C THR A 26 27.99 15.48 -3.45
N GLU A 27 28.51 14.65 -2.57
CA GLU A 27 29.92 14.20 -2.60
C GLU A 27 30.21 13.31 -3.81
N PHE A 28 29.18 12.77 -4.45
CA PHE A 28 29.25 11.97 -5.68
C PHE A 28 28.89 12.78 -6.93
N GLY A 29 28.66 14.08 -6.79
CA GLY A 29 28.44 14.99 -7.91
C GLY A 29 26.99 15.37 -8.20
N ALA A 30 26.04 14.98 -7.34
CA ALA A 30 24.65 15.46 -7.47
C ALA A 30 24.55 16.95 -7.17
N THR A 31 23.79 17.70 -7.98
CA THR A 31 23.66 19.15 -7.87
C THR A 31 22.19 19.55 -7.84
N SER A 32 21.77 20.16 -6.75
CA SER A 32 20.37 20.55 -6.59
C SER A 32 20.03 21.85 -7.33
N GLY A 33 18.77 21.94 -7.79
CA GLY A 33 18.18 23.20 -8.27
C GLY A 33 18.52 23.56 -9.72
N ASP A 34 19.18 22.68 -10.45
CA ASP A 34 19.39 22.79 -11.90
C ASP A 34 18.55 21.75 -12.68
N VAL A 35 18.83 21.56 -13.95
CA VAL A 35 18.16 20.58 -14.83
C VAL A 35 19.08 19.41 -15.20
N THR A 36 20.21 19.31 -14.52
CA THR A 36 21.21 18.26 -14.76
C THR A 36 20.68 16.91 -14.27
N ASP A 37 21.00 15.85 -14.98
CA ASP A 37 20.67 14.48 -14.58
C ASP A 37 21.59 14.02 -13.44
N ASP A 38 21.03 13.85 -12.24
CA ASP A 38 21.75 13.41 -11.04
C ASP A 38 21.79 11.88 -10.90
N THR A 39 21.18 11.14 -11.82
CA THR A 39 21.02 9.69 -11.70
C THR A 39 22.34 8.98 -11.42
N SER A 40 23.39 9.30 -12.19
CA SER A 40 24.70 8.65 -12.02
C SER A 40 25.36 8.98 -10.69
N ALA A 41 25.20 10.19 -10.17
CA ALA A 41 25.75 10.59 -8.87
C ALA A 41 25.09 9.76 -7.73
N ILE A 42 23.75 9.61 -7.79
CA ILE A 42 23.01 8.82 -6.79
C ILE A 42 23.35 7.33 -6.91
N GLU A 43 23.49 6.79 -8.13
CA GLU A 43 23.95 5.41 -8.35
C GLU A 43 25.34 5.16 -7.75
N ASN A 44 26.27 6.11 -7.90
CA ASN A 44 27.61 6.01 -7.31
C ASN A 44 27.57 6.00 -5.78
N ALA A 45 26.72 6.83 -5.16
CA ALA A 45 26.49 6.81 -3.72
C ALA A 45 25.91 5.47 -3.25
N LEU A 46 24.94 4.93 -3.99
CA LEU A 46 24.34 3.60 -3.71
C LEU A 46 25.39 2.48 -3.86
N ALA A 47 26.26 2.57 -4.85
CA ALA A 47 27.35 1.60 -5.06
C ALA A 47 28.35 1.64 -3.91
N ALA A 48 28.79 2.84 -3.48
CA ALA A 48 29.68 3.00 -2.33
C ALA A 48 29.04 2.46 -1.03
N CYS A 49 27.74 2.70 -0.84
CA CYS A 49 26.98 2.13 0.28
C CYS A 49 26.98 0.59 0.23
N ALA A 50 26.79 0.00 -0.95
CA ALA A 50 26.82 -1.45 -1.15
C ALA A 50 28.22 -2.04 -0.87
N GLU A 51 29.28 -1.40 -1.34
CA GLU A 51 30.66 -1.79 -1.10
C GLU A 51 31.03 -1.75 0.39
N ALA A 52 30.47 -0.81 1.15
CA ALA A 52 30.59 -0.74 2.59
C ALA A 52 29.77 -1.80 3.35
N GLY A 53 28.97 -2.61 2.64
CA GLY A 53 28.10 -3.62 3.24
C GLY A 53 26.74 -3.08 3.72
N GLY A 54 26.43 -1.84 3.45
CA GLY A 54 25.24 -1.10 3.84
C GLY A 54 25.53 0.24 4.48
N GLY A 55 24.50 1.02 4.72
CA GLY A 55 24.62 2.36 5.30
C GLY A 55 23.46 3.27 4.95
N THR A 56 23.69 4.56 5.07
CA THR A 56 22.71 5.60 4.70
C THR A 56 23.19 6.34 3.46
N VAL A 57 22.37 6.34 2.40
CA VAL A 57 22.53 7.28 1.29
C VAL A 57 21.66 8.50 1.61
N PHE A 58 22.30 9.63 1.77
CA PHE A 58 21.66 10.87 2.18
C PHE A 58 21.37 11.77 1.00
N VAL A 59 20.14 12.24 0.89
CA VAL A 59 19.67 13.22 -0.08
C VAL A 59 19.43 14.53 0.67
N PRO A 60 20.30 15.53 0.56
CA PRO A 60 20.10 16.79 1.28
C PRO A 60 18.92 17.59 0.72
N ALA A 61 18.58 18.70 1.38
CA ALA A 61 17.55 19.60 0.88
C ALA A 61 17.86 20.10 -0.53
N GLY A 62 16.92 19.97 -1.43
CA GLY A 62 17.05 20.35 -2.84
C GLY A 62 16.21 19.48 -3.76
N THR A 63 16.25 19.76 -5.06
CA THR A 63 15.59 18.97 -6.10
C THR A 63 16.64 18.35 -7.00
N PHE A 64 16.65 17.02 -7.09
CA PHE A 64 17.60 16.23 -7.88
C PHE A 64 16.85 15.51 -8.98
N ILE A 65 17.33 15.64 -10.21
CA ILE A 65 16.66 15.15 -11.42
C ILE A 65 17.09 13.74 -11.74
N LEU A 66 16.13 12.87 -12.02
CA LEU A 66 16.34 11.48 -12.40
C LEU A 66 15.88 11.22 -13.83
N SER A 67 16.76 10.69 -14.66
CA SER A 67 16.48 10.32 -16.05
C SER A 67 16.60 8.82 -16.27
N ARG A 68 15.71 8.30 -17.10
CA ARG A 68 15.81 6.94 -17.62
C ARG A 68 16.64 6.96 -18.90
N ARG A 69 17.89 6.51 -18.83
CA ARG A 69 18.89 6.62 -19.92
C ARG A 69 18.80 5.49 -20.95
N GLY A 70 18.08 4.42 -20.64
CA GLY A 70 17.93 3.24 -21.49
C GLY A 70 16.68 2.44 -21.13
N ALA A 71 16.87 1.18 -20.77
CA ALA A 71 15.79 0.25 -20.41
C ALA A 71 15.71 -0.01 -18.89
N GLU A 72 16.40 0.76 -18.07
CA GLU A 72 16.44 0.63 -16.61
C GLU A 72 15.02 0.68 -16.01
N SER A 73 14.72 -0.27 -15.13
CA SER A 73 13.43 -0.33 -14.45
C SER A 73 13.52 -1.27 -13.24
N PRO A 74 13.82 -0.76 -12.06
CA PRO A 74 13.86 0.66 -11.67
C PRO A 74 15.10 1.42 -12.16
N ILE A 75 15.06 2.75 -12.07
CA ILE A 75 16.18 3.63 -12.38
C ILE A 75 17.23 3.53 -11.28
N LEU A 76 16.83 3.68 -10.03
CA LEU A 76 17.68 3.51 -8.85
C LEU A 76 17.39 2.15 -8.21
N GLU A 77 18.37 1.27 -8.23
CA GLU A 77 18.31 -0.03 -7.56
C GLU A 77 18.86 0.08 -6.14
N LEU A 78 18.05 -0.21 -5.12
CA LEU A 78 18.49 -0.17 -3.73
C LEU A 78 19.13 -1.50 -3.31
N PRO A 79 20.42 -1.51 -3.01
CA PRO A 79 21.12 -2.69 -2.52
C PRO A 79 20.66 -3.09 -1.12
N PRO A 80 20.98 -4.31 -0.65
CA PRO A 80 20.68 -4.75 0.71
C PRO A 80 21.29 -3.84 1.78
N ASN A 81 20.61 -3.75 2.93
CA ASN A 81 21.04 -3.00 4.12
C ASN A 81 21.20 -1.48 3.87
N THR A 82 20.43 -0.92 2.97
CA THR A 82 20.50 0.50 2.59
C THR A 82 19.34 1.29 3.19
N THR A 83 19.67 2.41 3.80
CA THR A 83 18.72 3.46 4.14
C THR A 83 18.89 4.61 3.13
N LEU A 84 17.85 4.91 2.33
CA LEU A 84 17.77 6.11 1.52
C LEU A 84 16.98 7.17 2.30
N ARG A 85 17.64 8.25 2.72
CA ARG A 85 17.08 9.23 3.64
C ARG A 85 17.25 10.65 3.12
N GLY A 86 16.23 11.48 3.31
CA GLY A 86 16.30 12.92 3.07
C GLY A 86 15.94 13.74 4.32
N GLU A 87 15.51 14.96 4.08
CA GLU A 87 15.05 15.97 5.06
C GLU A 87 13.54 16.26 4.91
N GLY A 88 12.76 15.23 4.70
CA GLY A 88 11.32 15.36 4.46
C GLY A 88 11.02 15.91 3.07
N THR A 89 10.05 16.82 2.98
CA THR A 89 9.64 17.42 1.71
C THR A 89 10.66 18.41 1.13
N ALA A 90 11.72 18.73 1.87
CA ALA A 90 12.80 19.56 1.38
C ALA A 90 13.75 18.78 0.42
N SER A 91 13.81 17.46 0.54
CA SER A 91 14.64 16.58 -0.30
C SER A 91 13.80 15.92 -1.37
N THR A 92 13.87 16.42 -2.61
CA THR A 92 13.05 15.97 -3.73
C THR A 92 13.86 15.18 -4.75
N LEU A 93 13.44 13.95 -5.03
CA LEU A 93 13.84 13.19 -6.21
C LEU A 93 12.74 13.35 -7.27
N LYS A 94 13.08 13.87 -8.43
CA LYS A 94 12.12 14.23 -9.47
C LYS A 94 12.46 13.60 -10.81
N PHE A 95 11.48 13.05 -11.51
CA PHE A 95 11.68 12.61 -12.88
C PHE A 95 11.95 13.78 -13.82
N ALA A 96 12.86 13.57 -14.79
CA ALA A 96 13.04 14.47 -15.91
C ALA A 96 11.76 14.57 -16.77
N PRO A 97 11.53 15.68 -17.49
CA PRO A 97 10.28 15.90 -18.24
C PRO A 97 9.97 14.85 -19.32
N GLU A 98 10.97 14.13 -19.79
CA GLU A 98 10.87 13.04 -20.78
C GLU A 98 9.97 11.90 -20.32
N VAL A 99 9.73 11.76 -19.01
CA VAL A 99 8.80 10.77 -18.43
C VAL A 99 7.41 10.86 -19.05
N ASN A 100 6.98 12.03 -19.49
CA ASN A 100 5.68 12.25 -20.08
C ASN A 100 5.51 11.64 -21.48
N ARG A 101 6.62 11.22 -22.11
CA ARG A 101 6.66 10.56 -23.43
C ARG A 101 7.04 9.09 -23.35
N GLY A 102 7.42 8.61 -22.15
CA GLY A 102 7.90 7.26 -21.91
C GLY A 102 7.03 6.47 -20.94
N ASN A 103 7.16 5.17 -21.01
CA ASN A 103 6.53 4.24 -20.07
C ASN A 103 7.60 3.43 -19.33
N PHE A 104 7.22 2.81 -18.22
CA PHE A 104 8.12 2.02 -17.36
C PHE A 104 9.23 2.83 -16.66
N TRP A 105 9.02 4.13 -16.48
CA TRP A 105 9.83 4.93 -15.58
C TRP A 105 9.47 4.57 -14.14
N ARG A 106 10.36 3.88 -13.47
CA ARG A 106 10.20 3.44 -12.08
C ARG A 106 11.37 4.02 -11.30
N MET A 107 11.07 4.93 -10.39
CA MET A 107 12.11 5.77 -9.79
C MET A 107 13.08 4.94 -8.95
N ILE A 108 12.56 4.23 -7.96
CA ILE A 108 13.32 3.49 -6.97
C ILE A 108 12.75 2.08 -6.83
N GLY A 109 13.60 1.07 -6.70
CA GLY A 109 13.11 -0.29 -6.44
C GLY A 109 14.20 -1.30 -6.10
N ALA A 110 13.81 -2.56 -6.14
CA ALA A 110 14.72 -3.66 -5.91
C ALA A 110 15.61 -3.93 -7.14
N PRO A 111 16.87 -4.32 -6.94
CA PRO A 111 17.71 -4.78 -8.02
C PRO A 111 17.05 -5.87 -8.85
N VAL A 112 17.12 -5.73 -10.18
CA VAL A 112 16.59 -6.73 -11.11
C VAL A 112 17.32 -8.05 -10.94
N LYS A 113 18.63 -7.98 -10.69
CA LYS A 113 19.48 -9.14 -10.42
C LYS A 113 19.79 -9.21 -8.93
N GLY A 114 19.24 -10.22 -8.24
CA GLY A 114 19.64 -10.54 -6.87
C GLY A 114 18.67 -10.15 -5.75
N GLY A 115 17.62 -9.39 -6.00
CA GLY A 115 16.68 -8.94 -4.97
C GLY A 115 17.30 -7.95 -3.97
N THR A 116 16.63 -7.73 -2.84
CA THR A 116 17.16 -6.85 -1.78
C THR A 116 16.56 -7.21 -0.42
N LYS A 117 17.20 -6.74 0.66
CA LYS A 117 16.70 -6.92 2.04
C LYS A 117 17.14 -5.78 2.96
N ASN A 118 16.35 -5.57 4.03
CA ASN A 118 16.64 -4.57 5.08
C ASN A 118 16.80 -3.16 4.47
N VAL A 119 15.83 -2.73 3.67
CA VAL A 119 15.85 -1.43 3.00
C VAL A 119 14.91 -0.48 3.73
N VAL A 120 15.36 0.74 3.96
CA VAL A 120 14.54 1.82 4.50
C VAL A 120 14.56 3.00 3.54
N ILE A 121 13.38 3.52 3.17
CA ILE A 121 13.21 4.75 2.41
C ILE A 121 12.44 5.70 3.30
N ARG A 122 13.02 6.86 3.62
CA ARG A 122 12.38 7.75 4.58
C ARG A 122 12.65 9.23 4.36
N ASP A 123 11.69 10.04 4.81
CA ASP A 123 11.83 11.48 4.85
C ASP A 123 12.23 12.07 3.48
N LEU A 124 11.49 11.69 2.43
CA LEU A 124 11.74 12.08 1.05
C LEU A 124 10.46 12.58 0.37
N HIS A 125 10.65 13.45 -0.60
CA HIS A 125 9.66 13.81 -1.59
C HIS A 125 9.99 13.15 -2.93
N LEU A 126 9.04 12.41 -3.49
CA LEU A 126 9.15 11.76 -4.81
C LEU A 126 8.17 12.44 -5.76
N ASP A 127 8.67 13.13 -6.77
CA ASP A 127 7.87 13.83 -7.79
C ASP A 127 7.98 13.11 -9.15
N GLY A 128 6.88 12.51 -9.58
CA GLY A 128 6.78 11.81 -10.87
C GLY A 128 6.74 12.73 -12.09
N ALA A 129 6.75 14.05 -11.92
CA ALA A 129 6.74 15.06 -12.97
C ALA A 129 5.65 14.86 -14.05
N ASN A 130 4.57 14.15 -13.73
CA ASN A 130 3.48 13.87 -14.67
C ASN A 130 2.67 15.14 -14.98
N THR A 131 2.56 15.47 -16.25
CA THR A 131 1.74 16.59 -16.75
C THR A 131 0.40 16.17 -17.35
N HIS A 132 0.12 14.87 -17.44
CA HIS A 132 -1.17 14.35 -17.91
C HIS A 132 -2.26 14.65 -16.89
N PRO A 133 -3.31 15.43 -17.23
CA PRO A 133 -4.33 15.84 -16.26
C PRO A 133 -5.31 14.71 -15.93
N ARG A 134 -5.35 13.67 -16.77
CA ARG A 134 -6.24 12.51 -16.63
C ARG A 134 -5.72 11.31 -17.39
N TYR A 135 -6.24 10.15 -17.07
CA TYR A 135 -5.97 8.94 -17.84
C TYR A 135 -6.60 9.02 -19.22
N VAL A 136 -5.79 8.77 -20.24
CA VAL A 136 -6.23 8.58 -21.64
C VAL A 136 -5.61 7.27 -22.13
N LYS A 137 -6.47 6.30 -22.46
CA LYS A 137 -6.02 4.98 -22.89
C LYS A 137 -5.12 5.05 -24.12
N GLY A 138 -3.94 4.48 -24.02
CA GLY A 138 -2.93 4.47 -25.10
C GLY A 138 -2.03 5.70 -25.16
N GLU A 139 -2.33 6.76 -24.40
CA GLU A 139 -1.53 7.99 -24.35
C GLU A 139 -0.84 8.15 -22.98
N THR A 140 -1.56 7.86 -21.89
CA THR A 140 -1.01 8.01 -20.54
C THR A 140 -0.03 6.89 -20.23
N PRO A 141 1.21 7.22 -19.80
CA PRO A 141 2.20 6.22 -19.40
C PRO A 141 1.85 5.59 -18.05
N GLU A 142 0.90 4.67 -18.02
CA GLU A 142 0.30 4.13 -16.79
C GLU A 142 1.20 3.16 -15.99
N HIS A 143 2.40 2.85 -16.47
CA HIS A 143 3.35 1.98 -15.78
C HIS A 143 4.55 2.73 -15.19
N ASN A 144 4.46 4.05 -15.08
CA ASN A 144 5.44 4.85 -14.37
C ASN A 144 5.13 4.83 -12.87
N ALA A 145 6.15 4.72 -12.02
CA ALA A 145 5.95 4.60 -10.59
C ALA A 145 7.07 5.28 -9.78
N GLY A 146 6.72 5.70 -8.56
CA GLY A 146 7.72 6.21 -7.60
C GLY A 146 8.53 5.06 -7.02
N LEU A 147 7.88 4.18 -6.28
CA LEU A 147 8.53 2.98 -5.76
C LEU A 147 8.05 1.75 -6.53
N TRP A 148 9.00 0.87 -6.88
CA TRP A 148 8.71 -0.36 -7.61
C TRP A 148 9.53 -1.53 -7.08
N PHE A 149 9.04 -2.15 -6.01
CA PHE A 149 9.62 -3.36 -5.45
C PHE A 149 8.95 -4.58 -6.07
N TYR A 150 9.59 -5.10 -7.09
CA TYR A 150 9.06 -6.17 -7.92
C TYR A 150 10.20 -7.09 -8.36
N ASN A 151 10.13 -8.37 -8.02
CA ASN A 151 11.05 -9.35 -8.55
C ASN A 151 10.38 -10.73 -8.60
N LYS A 152 10.43 -11.40 -9.76
CA LYS A 152 9.85 -12.73 -9.93
C LYS A 152 10.79 -13.83 -9.43
N ASP A 153 12.07 -13.61 -9.52
CA ASP A 153 13.10 -14.64 -9.36
C ASP A 153 13.80 -14.55 -8.00
N HIS A 154 13.85 -13.36 -7.40
CA HIS A 154 14.56 -13.08 -6.17
C HIS A 154 13.65 -12.51 -5.09
N VAL A 155 14.01 -12.76 -3.83
CA VAL A 155 13.24 -12.29 -2.67
C VAL A 155 13.56 -10.82 -2.38
N ILE A 156 12.50 -10.08 -2.08
CA ILE A 156 12.54 -8.73 -1.53
C ILE A 156 12.06 -8.84 -0.08
N GLU A 157 12.89 -8.47 0.89
CA GLU A 157 12.61 -8.73 2.30
C GLU A 157 12.87 -7.52 3.19
N ASN A 158 11.97 -7.26 4.14
CA ASN A 158 12.10 -6.19 5.13
C ASN A 158 12.31 -4.81 4.48
N VAL A 159 11.33 -4.35 3.71
CA VAL A 159 11.33 -3.00 3.12
C VAL A 159 10.41 -2.09 3.93
N THR A 160 10.95 -0.99 4.44
CA THR A 160 10.19 0.02 5.16
C THR A 160 10.19 1.34 4.40
N VAL A 161 8.99 1.89 4.16
CA VAL A 161 8.79 3.22 3.61
C VAL A 161 8.14 4.07 4.70
N LEU A 162 8.81 5.14 5.12
CA LEU A 162 8.40 5.96 6.26
C LEU A 162 8.42 7.44 5.90
N ASN A 163 7.33 8.15 6.17
CA ASN A 163 7.23 9.60 6.00
C ASN A 163 7.69 10.09 4.60
N VAL A 164 7.24 9.38 3.56
CA VAL A 164 7.51 9.73 2.16
C VAL A 164 6.30 10.47 1.59
N PHE A 165 6.55 11.61 0.96
CA PHE A 165 5.57 12.30 0.15
C PHE A 165 5.77 11.91 -1.32
N ALA A 166 4.78 11.27 -1.93
CA ALA A 166 4.85 10.81 -3.32
C ALA A 166 3.72 11.43 -4.14
N GLU A 167 4.07 12.08 -5.23
CA GLU A 167 3.09 12.78 -6.06
C GLU A 167 3.43 12.81 -7.56
N ASN A 168 2.41 13.19 -8.35
CA ASN A 168 2.52 13.43 -9.78
C ASN A 168 2.99 12.19 -10.57
N PHE A 169 2.49 11.01 -10.20
CA PHE A 169 2.79 9.79 -10.96
C PHE A 169 1.66 9.46 -11.95
N SER A 170 2.03 9.19 -13.21
CA SER A 170 1.08 8.72 -14.22
C SER A 170 0.65 7.27 -14.03
N GLY A 171 1.34 6.53 -13.20
CA GLY A 171 0.98 5.19 -12.71
C GLY A 171 0.76 5.18 -11.21
N ASP A 172 1.54 4.38 -10.49
CA ASP A 172 1.42 4.17 -9.06
C ASP A 172 2.42 5.01 -8.27
N CYS A 173 2.02 5.55 -7.12
CA CYS A 173 3.02 6.17 -6.24
C CYS A 173 3.98 5.11 -5.69
N MET A 174 3.45 3.98 -5.22
CA MET A 174 4.24 2.91 -4.61
C MET A 174 3.67 1.54 -5.01
N ALA A 175 4.53 0.62 -5.44
CA ALA A 175 4.13 -0.73 -5.82
C ALA A 175 5.07 -1.79 -5.22
N PHE A 176 4.46 -2.82 -4.61
CA PHE A 176 5.14 -3.96 -4.00
C PHE A 176 4.49 -5.24 -4.53
N SER A 177 5.24 -6.06 -5.27
CA SER A 177 4.62 -7.20 -5.94
C SER A 177 5.59 -8.38 -6.13
N TYR A 178 5.01 -9.55 -6.26
CA TYR A 178 5.72 -10.84 -6.31
C TYR A 178 6.52 -11.10 -5.01
N ASN A 179 7.59 -11.77 -5.01
CA ASN A 179 8.38 -12.32 -3.90
C ASN A 179 8.72 -11.35 -2.74
N CYS A 180 7.77 -10.50 -2.34
CA CYS A 180 7.96 -9.55 -1.25
C CYS A 180 7.53 -10.13 0.11
N ARG A 181 8.32 -9.85 1.17
CA ARG A 181 8.06 -10.28 2.55
C ARG A 181 8.43 -9.16 3.51
N GLY A 182 7.59 -8.92 4.54
CA GLY A 182 7.88 -7.89 5.53
C GLY A 182 7.90 -6.48 4.93
N ILE A 183 6.82 -6.07 4.25
CA ILE A 183 6.69 -4.74 3.67
C ILE A 183 5.93 -3.83 4.63
N THR A 184 6.52 -2.71 4.99
CA THR A 184 5.86 -1.68 5.82
C THR A 184 5.84 -0.34 5.09
N VAL A 185 4.63 0.21 4.89
CA VAL A 185 4.43 1.59 4.40
C VAL A 185 3.72 2.36 5.50
N ARG A 186 4.39 3.37 6.06
CA ARG A 186 3.89 4.08 7.23
C ARG A 186 4.04 5.59 7.11
N ASP A 187 2.99 6.31 7.56
CA ASP A 187 2.96 7.77 7.68
C ASP A 187 3.28 8.50 6.36
N CYS A 188 2.96 7.86 5.21
CA CYS A 188 3.21 8.41 3.89
C CYS A 188 2.06 9.29 3.40
N THR A 189 2.40 10.29 2.61
CA THR A 189 1.43 11.19 1.98
C THR A 189 1.44 10.96 0.46
N LEU A 190 0.26 10.83 -0.13
CA LEU A 190 0.07 10.56 -1.55
C LEU A 190 -0.75 11.70 -2.17
N ARG A 191 -0.38 12.13 -3.37
CA ARG A 191 -1.12 13.17 -4.10
C ARG A 191 -0.99 12.97 -5.62
N ASN A 192 -2.05 13.31 -6.35
CA ASN A 192 -2.04 13.42 -7.81
C ASN A 192 -1.40 12.22 -8.53
N PHE A 193 -1.97 11.03 -8.31
CA PHE A 193 -1.60 9.80 -9.01
C PHE A 193 -2.74 9.36 -9.94
N ILE A 194 -2.41 8.76 -11.09
CA ILE A 194 -3.42 8.37 -12.08
C ILE A 194 -3.95 6.95 -11.81
N ARG A 195 -3.09 6.00 -11.44
CA ARG A 195 -3.53 4.62 -11.14
C ARG A 195 -3.79 4.39 -9.67
N GLN A 196 -2.75 4.04 -8.92
CA GLN A 196 -2.86 3.63 -7.54
C GLN A 196 -1.97 4.48 -6.64
N GLY A 197 -2.44 4.79 -5.44
CA GLY A 197 -1.57 5.38 -4.42
C GLY A 197 -0.56 4.34 -3.93
N ILE A 198 -1.05 3.23 -3.40
CA ILE A 198 -0.24 2.08 -2.95
C ILE A 198 -0.80 0.81 -3.58
N GLN A 199 -0.01 0.16 -4.40
CA GLN A 199 -0.32 -1.16 -4.95
C GLN A 199 0.42 -2.24 -4.19
N MET A 200 -0.30 -3.28 -3.81
CA MET A 200 0.25 -4.49 -3.21
C MET A 200 -0.13 -5.70 -4.05
N GLY A 201 0.81 -6.57 -4.31
CA GLY A 201 0.58 -7.84 -4.98
C GLY A 201 1.40 -8.95 -4.34
N GLY A 202 1.29 -10.16 -4.87
CA GLY A 202 2.05 -11.27 -4.32
C GLY A 202 2.11 -12.47 -5.23
N SER A 203 2.98 -13.39 -4.85
CA SER A 203 3.11 -14.75 -5.35
C SER A 203 3.16 -15.72 -4.18
N PRO A 204 3.12 -17.03 -4.38
CA PRO A 204 3.31 -17.98 -3.31
C PRO A 204 4.58 -17.68 -2.48
N GLY A 205 4.41 -17.48 -1.18
CA GLY A 205 5.47 -17.09 -0.24
C GLY A 205 5.56 -15.60 0.09
N SER A 206 4.84 -14.73 -0.62
CA SER A 206 4.68 -13.32 -0.24
C SER A 206 3.84 -13.19 1.01
N ARG A 207 4.24 -12.32 1.95
CA ARG A 207 3.55 -12.17 3.23
C ARG A 207 3.98 -10.96 4.03
N ASP A 208 3.19 -10.68 5.06
CA ASP A 208 3.51 -9.73 6.12
C ASP A 208 3.63 -8.29 5.60
N TYR A 209 2.51 -7.78 5.05
CA TYR A 209 2.42 -6.40 4.57
C TYR A 209 1.64 -5.55 5.56
N LEU A 210 2.17 -4.37 5.87
CA LEU A 210 1.53 -3.36 6.71
C LEU A 210 1.46 -2.02 5.98
N VAL A 211 0.25 -1.45 5.84
CA VAL A 211 0.04 -0.08 5.41
C VAL A 211 -0.70 0.67 6.50
N THR A 212 -0.05 1.65 7.13
CA THR A 212 -0.61 2.33 8.30
C THR A 212 -0.29 3.84 8.31
N GLY A 213 -1.23 4.65 8.81
CA GLY A 213 -1.05 6.10 8.99
C GLY A 213 -0.90 6.89 7.68
N CYS A 214 -1.12 6.26 6.54
CA CYS A 214 -0.97 6.93 5.24
C CYS A 214 -2.20 7.77 4.89
N ARG A 215 -2.00 8.82 4.12
CA ARG A 215 -3.07 9.72 3.68
C ARG A 215 -2.96 10.05 2.21
N ASP A 216 -4.11 10.08 1.56
CA ASP A 216 -4.30 10.54 0.19
C ASP A 216 -4.88 11.96 0.25
N LEU A 217 -4.18 12.95 -0.28
CA LEU A 217 -4.60 14.35 -0.24
C LEU A 217 -5.54 14.72 -1.39
N GLU A 218 -5.41 14.07 -2.53
CA GLU A 218 -6.19 14.34 -3.72
C GLU A 218 -6.67 13.04 -4.38
N HIS A 219 -7.76 13.16 -5.14
CA HIS A 219 -8.29 12.04 -5.89
C HIS A 219 -7.37 11.67 -7.06
N SER A 220 -7.18 10.38 -7.25
CA SER A 220 -6.71 9.87 -8.53
C SER A 220 -7.72 10.22 -9.62
N VAL A 221 -7.26 10.66 -10.77
CA VAL A 221 -8.10 11.02 -11.90
C VAL A 221 -8.53 9.81 -12.74
N GLN A 222 -7.86 8.68 -12.59
CA GLN A 222 -8.24 7.44 -13.27
C GLN A 222 -9.54 6.87 -12.69
N PRO A 223 -10.55 6.54 -13.53
CA PRO A 223 -11.82 6.02 -13.03
C PRO A 223 -11.70 4.75 -12.18
N GLY A 224 -10.80 3.86 -12.52
CA GLY A 224 -10.55 2.61 -11.78
C GLY A 224 -9.51 2.73 -10.65
N GLY A 225 -8.85 3.87 -10.51
CA GLY A 225 -7.79 4.06 -9.53
C GLY A 225 -8.29 4.00 -8.07
N SER A 226 -7.40 3.67 -7.15
CA SER A 226 -7.69 3.56 -5.71
C SER A 226 -6.55 4.12 -4.87
N THR A 227 -6.83 4.51 -3.63
CA THR A 227 -5.75 4.91 -2.71
C THR A 227 -4.88 3.71 -2.35
N ILE A 228 -5.51 2.56 -2.06
CA ILE A 228 -4.81 1.30 -1.78
C ILE A 228 -5.45 0.19 -2.62
N HIS A 229 -4.62 -0.58 -3.31
CA HIS A 229 -5.07 -1.68 -4.14
C HIS A 229 -4.24 -2.94 -3.89
N VAL A 230 -4.89 -3.99 -3.45
CA VAL A 230 -4.32 -5.34 -3.41
C VAL A 230 -4.73 -6.07 -4.67
N GLU A 231 -3.79 -6.20 -5.61
CA GLU A 231 -4.01 -6.72 -6.97
C GLU A 231 -3.03 -7.85 -7.27
N HIS A 232 -3.48 -8.86 -8.01
CA HIS A 232 -2.64 -10.02 -8.36
C HIS A 232 -2.01 -10.72 -7.14
N ALA A 233 -2.79 -10.84 -6.06
CA ALA A 233 -2.30 -11.25 -4.75
C ALA A 233 -2.35 -12.78 -4.53
N ARG A 234 -2.26 -13.60 -5.58
CA ARG A 234 -2.33 -15.06 -5.45
C ARG A 234 -1.20 -15.56 -4.53
N GLY A 235 -1.59 -16.13 -3.38
CA GLY A 235 -0.66 -16.64 -2.39
C GLY A 235 -0.09 -15.61 -1.42
N LEU A 236 -0.50 -14.36 -1.50
CA LEU A 236 -0.19 -13.33 -0.50
C LEU A 236 -0.90 -13.63 0.82
N LYS A 237 -0.18 -13.51 1.94
CA LYS A 237 -0.70 -13.77 3.28
C LYS A 237 -0.39 -12.62 4.23
N ASN A 238 -1.22 -12.48 5.28
CA ASN A 238 -1.01 -11.56 6.40
C ASN A 238 -0.85 -10.10 5.93
N VAL A 239 -1.94 -9.49 5.49
CA VAL A 239 -1.97 -8.08 5.09
C VAL A 239 -2.74 -7.27 6.13
N ILE A 240 -2.17 -6.17 6.59
CA ILE A 240 -2.82 -5.23 7.50
C ILE A 240 -2.89 -3.86 6.82
N ILE A 241 -4.10 -3.31 6.72
CA ILE A 241 -4.38 -1.96 6.22
C ILE A 241 -5.11 -1.21 7.32
N GLU A 242 -4.42 -0.28 8.00
CA GLU A 242 -4.99 0.34 9.19
C GLU A 242 -4.71 1.83 9.32
N ASN A 243 -5.66 2.55 9.95
CA ASN A 243 -5.50 3.95 10.34
C ASN A 243 -5.12 4.88 9.17
N ASN A 244 -5.58 4.57 7.95
CA ASN A 244 -5.31 5.37 6.76
C ASN A 244 -6.48 6.31 6.45
N GLN A 245 -6.17 7.44 5.81
CA GLN A 245 -7.14 8.39 5.26
C GLN A 245 -7.16 8.29 3.74
N CYS A 246 -8.12 7.58 3.20
CA CYS A 246 -8.24 7.29 1.76
C CYS A 246 -9.33 8.17 1.14
N ARG A 247 -8.97 9.04 0.19
CA ARG A 247 -9.94 9.82 -0.60
C ARG A 247 -10.53 9.05 -1.77
N LYS A 248 -10.00 7.87 -2.03
CA LYS A 248 -10.53 6.90 -2.97
C LYS A 248 -10.72 5.54 -2.32
N SER A 249 -11.10 4.57 -3.12
CA SER A 249 -11.40 3.22 -2.67
C SER A 249 -10.17 2.49 -2.11
N ILE A 250 -10.45 1.53 -1.24
CA ILE A 250 -9.56 0.40 -0.97
C ILE A 250 -10.10 -0.80 -1.75
N LEU A 251 -9.27 -1.37 -2.64
CA LEU A 251 -9.57 -2.59 -3.36
C LEU A 251 -8.70 -3.72 -2.78
N ALA A 252 -9.32 -4.82 -2.37
CA ALA A 252 -8.65 -5.84 -1.58
C ALA A 252 -9.08 -7.25 -2.02
N GLY A 253 -8.24 -7.96 -2.77
CA GLY A 253 -8.60 -9.28 -3.28
C GLY A 253 -7.48 -10.30 -3.27
N GLY A 254 -7.86 -11.60 -3.09
CA GLY A 254 -6.96 -12.72 -3.27
C GLY A 254 -5.98 -12.99 -2.11
N VAL A 255 -6.24 -12.50 -0.90
CA VAL A 255 -5.36 -12.62 0.27
C VAL A 255 -5.90 -13.63 1.27
N ASP A 256 -5.01 -14.37 1.89
CA ASP A 256 -5.29 -15.21 3.05
C ASP A 256 -4.78 -14.53 4.33
N GLY A 257 -5.70 -14.22 5.27
CA GLY A 257 -5.38 -13.47 6.48
C GLY A 257 -5.21 -11.97 6.22
N MET A 258 -6.32 -11.23 6.09
CA MET A 258 -6.28 -9.78 5.93
C MET A 258 -7.04 -9.07 7.04
N ILE A 259 -6.51 -7.95 7.52
CA ILE A 259 -7.17 -7.05 8.46
C ILE A 259 -7.25 -5.65 7.83
N ILE A 260 -8.47 -5.11 7.76
CA ILE A 260 -8.73 -3.73 7.33
C ILE A 260 -9.42 -3.02 8.49
N ARG A 261 -8.71 -2.12 9.21
CA ARG A 261 -9.25 -1.51 10.43
C ARG A 261 -8.92 -0.05 10.61
N GLY A 262 -9.84 0.69 11.24
CA GLY A 262 -9.61 2.08 11.65
C GLY A 262 -9.38 3.05 10.49
N ASN A 263 -9.72 2.68 9.24
CA ASN A 263 -9.52 3.55 8.10
C ASN A 263 -10.72 4.48 7.89
N THR A 264 -10.45 5.69 7.40
CA THR A 264 -11.47 6.59 6.86
C THR A 264 -11.37 6.57 5.34
N ILE A 265 -12.45 6.12 4.68
CA ILE A 265 -12.47 5.89 3.22
C ILE A 265 -13.58 6.73 2.60
N THR A 266 -13.22 7.68 1.76
CA THR A 266 -14.19 8.43 0.93
C THR A 266 -14.25 7.78 -0.46
N GLY A 267 -15.03 6.70 -0.56
CA GLY A 267 -15.09 5.87 -1.76
C GLY A 267 -15.75 4.54 -1.45
N LYS A 268 -15.17 3.46 -1.94
CA LYS A 268 -15.67 2.11 -1.72
C LYS A 268 -14.61 1.24 -1.04
N LEU A 269 -15.09 0.28 -0.27
CA LEU A 269 -14.27 -0.82 0.22
C LEU A 269 -14.73 -2.11 -0.47
N VAL A 270 -13.92 -2.64 -1.36
CA VAL A 270 -14.32 -3.73 -2.27
C VAL A 270 -13.24 -4.81 -2.34
N GLY A 271 -13.67 -6.06 -2.43
CA GLY A 271 -12.75 -7.16 -2.65
C GLY A 271 -13.43 -8.47 -3.02
N ASN A 272 -12.61 -9.44 -3.41
CA ASN A 272 -13.09 -10.80 -3.67
C ASN A 272 -11.99 -11.85 -3.47
N GLY A 273 -12.40 -13.11 -3.33
CA GLY A 273 -11.49 -14.25 -3.31
C GLY A 273 -10.52 -14.26 -2.12
N ASN A 274 -10.91 -13.62 -1.01
CA ASN A 274 -10.11 -13.62 0.21
C ASN A 274 -10.47 -14.82 1.11
N SER A 275 -9.57 -15.15 2.02
CA SER A 275 -9.87 -16.02 3.17
C SER A 275 -9.41 -15.35 4.46
N ASN A 276 -10.15 -15.63 5.57
CA ASN A 276 -9.84 -15.07 6.89
C ASN A 276 -9.71 -13.55 6.90
N LEU A 277 -10.76 -12.84 6.43
CA LEU A 277 -10.80 -11.39 6.31
C LEU A 277 -11.56 -10.74 7.45
N LEU A 278 -10.89 -9.82 8.17
CA LEU A 278 -11.50 -8.98 9.21
C LEU A 278 -11.57 -7.51 8.75
N ILE A 279 -12.79 -6.96 8.76
CA ILE A 279 -13.06 -5.55 8.46
C ILE A 279 -13.69 -4.92 9.69
N THR A 280 -12.95 -4.06 10.40
CA THR A 280 -13.42 -3.54 11.68
C THR A 280 -13.12 -2.06 11.88
N ASP A 281 -14.06 -1.37 12.52
CA ASP A 281 -13.89 0.01 12.98
C ASP A 281 -13.51 1.02 11.88
N ASN A 282 -13.91 0.75 10.64
CA ASN A 282 -13.70 1.68 9.53
C ASN A 282 -14.89 2.63 9.36
N ILE A 283 -14.61 3.83 8.86
CA ILE A 283 -15.62 4.75 8.34
C ILE A 283 -15.53 4.70 6.82
N VAL A 284 -16.56 4.18 6.15
CA VAL A 284 -16.64 4.12 4.69
C VAL A 284 -17.78 5.00 4.22
N GLN A 285 -17.45 6.11 3.58
CA GLN A 285 -18.41 7.06 3.05
C GLN A 285 -18.39 7.03 1.53
N ALA A 286 -19.53 6.73 0.91
CA ALA A 286 -19.65 6.76 -0.54
C ALA A 286 -19.40 8.18 -1.09
N ASN A 287 -18.76 8.24 -2.25
CA ASN A 287 -18.43 9.48 -2.97
C ASN A 287 -19.35 9.77 -4.16
N GLY A 288 -20.62 9.40 -4.05
CA GLY A 288 -21.63 9.61 -5.11
C GLY A 288 -21.63 8.56 -6.24
N LYS A 289 -20.72 7.58 -6.23
CA LYS A 289 -20.72 6.47 -7.19
C LYS A 289 -21.84 5.48 -6.86
N THR A 290 -22.55 4.98 -7.89
CA THR A 290 -23.62 3.98 -7.76
C THR A 290 -23.16 2.61 -7.26
N GLY A 291 -24.10 1.79 -6.81
CA GLY A 291 -23.88 0.41 -6.33
C GLY A 291 -23.54 0.32 -4.85
N ALA A 292 -23.03 -0.81 -4.39
CA ALA A 292 -22.72 -1.03 -2.99
C ALA A 292 -21.53 -0.18 -2.50
N VAL A 293 -21.61 0.28 -1.24
CA VAL A 293 -20.54 1.04 -0.58
C VAL A 293 -19.42 0.13 -0.16
N VAL A 294 -19.77 -0.99 0.51
CA VAL A 294 -18.85 -2.06 0.90
C VAL A 294 -19.28 -3.33 0.19
N GLN A 295 -18.34 -4.03 -0.46
CA GLN A 295 -18.66 -5.20 -1.26
C GLN A 295 -17.56 -6.25 -1.19
N PHE A 296 -17.92 -7.47 -0.76
CA PHE A 296 -17.00 -8.59 -0.74
C PHE A 296 -17.62 -9.84 -1.35
N GLY A 297 -16.88 -10.44 -2.30
CA GLY A 297 -17.32 -11.62 -3.02
C GLY A 297 -16.41 -12.82 -2.83
N CYS A 298 -16.98 -14.03 -2.95
CA CYS A 298 -16.22 -15.28 -2.94
C CYS A 298 -15.18 -15.35 -1.80
N THR A 299 -15.54 -14.83 -0.62
CA THR A 299 -14.68 -14.70 0.54
C THR A 299 -15.10 -15.72 1.60
N LYS A 300 -14.13 -16.50 2.10
CA LYS A 300 -14.36 -17.47 3.18
C LYS A 300 -13.84 -16.94 4.51
N GLY A 301 -14.67 -17.01 5.59
CA GLY A 301 -14.29 -16.46 6.89
C GLY A 301 -14.25 -14.93 6.88
N LEU A 302 -15.36 -14.28 6.48
CA LEU A 302 -15.49 -12.83 6.46
C LEU A 302 -16.12 -12.33 7.76
N THR A 303 -15.44 -11.43 8.46
CA THR A 303 -16.02 -10.68 9.59
C THR A 303 -16.07 -9.20 9.28
N VAL A 304 -17.27 -8.60 9.31
CA VAL A 304 -17.53 -7.16 9.18
C VAL A 304 -18.12 -6.66 10.49
N ARG A 305 -17.32 -5.92 11.28
CA ARG A 305 -17.71 -5.59 12.66
C ARG A 305 -17.40 -4.13 13.00
N GLY A 306 -18.33 -3.44 13.68
CA GLY A 306 -18.09 -2.10 14.25
C GLY A 306 -17.84 -0.99 13.23
N ASN A 307 -18.15 -1.21 11.95
CA ASN A 307 -17.93 -0.21 10.93
C ASN A 307 -19.08 0.79 10.81
N THR A 308 -18.77 2.01 10.37
CA THR A 308 -19.76 3.00 9.92
C THR A 308 -19.74 3.05 8.39
N ILE A 309 -20.81 2.60 7.76
CA ILE A 309 -20.97 2.52 6.30
C ILE A 309 -22.06 3.49 5.87
N LEU A 310 -21.66 4.54 5.17
CA LEU A 310 -22.53 5.66 4.80
C LEU A 310 -22.72 5.71 3.27
N GLY A 311 -23.86 5.22 2.82
CA GLY A 311 -24.31 5.39 1.43
C GLY A 311 -24.96 6.75 1.22
N THR A 312 -25.00 7.16 -0.05
CA THR A 312 -25.84 8.27 -0.55
C THR A 312 -27.11 7.72 -1.22
N ASP A 313 -27.99 8.59 -1.67
CA ASP A 313 -29.21 8.20 -2.43
C ASP A 313 -28.87 7.41 -3.71
N ASN A 314 -27.65 7.51 -4.21
CA ASN A 314 -27.17 6.74 -5.35
C ASN A 314 -26.73 5.31 -4.99
N ASN A 315 -26.64 4.97 -3.71
CA ASN A 315 -26.19 3.66 -3.25
C ASN A 315 -27.38 2.79 -2.86
N SER A 316 -27.78 1.88 -3.74
CA SER A 316 -28.86 0.94 -3.46
C SER A 316 -28.51 -0.03 -2.33
N VAL A 317 -27.23 -0.32 -2.08
CA VAL A 317 -26.78 -1.28 -1.06
C VAL A 317 -25.65 -0.70 -0.20
N GLY A 318 -25.77 -0.83 1.11
CA GLY A 318 -24.70 -0.47 2.05
C GLY A 318 -23.59 -1.51 2.05
N LEU A 319 -23.91 -2.72 2.48
CA LEU A 319 -22.99 -3.88 2.50
C LEU A 319 -23.51 -4.99 1.59
N TYR A 320 -22.69 -5.40 0.63
CA TYR A 320 -23.00 -6.51 -0.29
C TYR A 320 -22.02 -7.65 -0.13
N VAL A 321 -22.53 -8.85 0.19
CA VAL A 321 -21.76 -10.09 0.21
C VAL A 321 -22.31 -11.03 -0.86
N TRP A 322 -21.39 -11.51 -1.71
CA TRP A 322 -21.79 -12.36 -2.84
C TRP A 322 -20.85 -13.55 -3.07
N GLY A 323 -21.37 -14.58 -3.72
CA GLY A 323 -20.64 -15.78 -4.12
C GLY A 323 -21.01 -16.18 -5.55
N ASN A 324 -20.32 -17.20 -6.08
CA ASN A 324 -20.55 -17.78 -7.39
C ASN A 324 -20.47 -16.76 -8.54
N SER A 325 -19.32 -16.12 -8.69
CA SER A 325 -19.03 -15.33 -9.88
C SER A 325 -18.58 -16.22 -11.04
N ARG A 326 -18.72 -15.72 -12.27
CA ARG A 326 -18.14 -16.38 -13.45
C ARG A 326 -16.63 -16.53 -13.42
N TYR A 327 -15.97 -15.90 -12.46
CA TYR A 327 -14.51 -15.94 -12.29
C TYR A 327 -14.09 -16.84 -11.13
N ASN A 328 -15.01 -17.14 -10.22
CA ASN A 328 -14.73 -17.95 -9.05
C ASN A 328 -16.05 -18.50 -8.50
N ASP A 329 -16.29 -19.79 -8.64
CA ASP A 329 -17.52 -20.47 -8.20
C ASP A 329 -17.62 -20.68 -6.68
N GLN A 330 -16.79 -20.01 -5.89
CA GLN A 330 -16.85 -20.12 -4.46
C GLN A 330 -17.93 -19.24 -3.84
N PRO A 331 -18.68 -19.72 -2.85
CA PRO A 331 -19.61 -18.88 -2.09
C PRO A 331 -18.85 -17.86 -1.24
N GLY A 332 -19.55 -16.80 -0.81
CA GLY A 332 -19.18 -16.05 0.37
C GLY A 332 -19.58 -16.91 1.58
N GLU A 333 -18.63 -17.48 2.31
CA GLU A 333 -18.89 -18.50 3.32
C GLU A 333 -18.36 -18.10 4.68
N ASP A 334 -19.07 -18.53 5.75
CA ASP A 334 -18.73 -18.25 7.15
C ASP A 334 -18.62 -16.75 7.42
N VAL A 335 -19.74 -16.03 7.25
CA VAL A 335 -19.82 -14.57 7.28
C VAL A 335 -20.42 -14.09 8.59
N ILE A 336 -19.75 -13.14 9.26
CA ILE A 336 -20.25 -12.46 10.46
C ILE A 336 -20.39 -10.96 10.15
N ILE A 337 -21.59 -10.41 10.38
CA ILE A 337 -21.90 -8.98 10.23
C ILE A 337 -22.47 -8.49 11.57
N SER A 338 -21.67 -7.75 12.36
CA SER A 338 -22.10 -7.40 13.71
C SER A 338 -21.69 -5.99 14.14
N GLY A 339 -22.57 -5.32 14.89
CA GLY A 339 -22.28 -4.03 15.50
C GLY A 339 -21.98 -2.90 14.54
N ASN A 340 -22.39 -3.01 13.26
CA ASN A 340 -22.15 -1.96 12.26
C ASN A 340 -23.29 -0.94 12.23
N ARG A 341 -22.97 0.30 11.84
CA ARG A 341 -23.95 1.31 11.45
C ARG A 341 -23.93 1.41 9.91
N ILE A 342 -25.06 1.03 9.27
CA ILE A 342 -25.15 0.95 7.81
C ILE A 342 -26.29 1.81 7.31
N THR A 343 -26.02 2.74 6.40
CA THR A 343 -27.00 3.57 5.71
C THR A 343 -26.93 3.33 4.21
N ALA A 344 -28.09 3.12 3.55
CA ALA A 344 -28.21 2.99 2.10
C ALA A 344 -29.62 3.38 1.63
N ALA A 345 -29.81 3.61 0.33
CA ALA A 345 -31.11 3.98 -0.21
C ALA A 345 -32.13 2.83 -0.14
N GLU A 346 -31.76 1.63 -0.59
CA GLU A 346 -32.69 0.51 -0.71
C GLU A 346 -32.45 -0.60 0.31
N HIS A 347 -31.25 -1.15 0.37
CA HIS A 347 -30.90 -2.30 1.22
C HIS A 347 -29.68 -1.99 2.07
N ALA A 348 -29.81 -2.11 3.39
CA ALA A 348 -28.64 -1.96 4.27
C ALA A 348 -27.65 -3.10 4.03
N VAL A 349 -28.13 -4.36 4.00
CA VAL A 349 -27.33 -5.56 3.73
C VAL A 349 -27.95 -6.32 2.56
N SER A 350 -27.15 -6.78 1.63
CA SER A 350 -27.56 -7.68 0.55
C SER A 350 -26.66 -8.90 0.49
N LEU A 351 -27.27 -10.07 0.47
CA LEU A 351 -26.62 -11.38 0.36
C LEU A 351 -27.02 -12.04 -0.95
N ASN A 352 -26.05 -12.52 -1.74
CA ASN A 352 -26.34 -13.25 -2.97
C ASN A 352 -25.36 -14.44 -3.12
N GLY A 353 -25.83 -15.67 -2.91
CA GLY A 353 -24.99 -16.85 -2.93
C GLY A 353 -24.05 -16.95 -1.72
N ALA A 354 -24.39 -16.31 -0.61
CA ALA A 354 -23.66 -16.40 0.64
C ALA A 354 -24.14 -17.58 1.48
N LYS A 355 -23.24 -18.18 2.27
CA LYS A 355 -23.55 -19.33 3.15
C LYS A 355 -23.06 -19.10 4.58
N ASN A 356 -23.76 -19.68 5.56
CA ASN A 356 -23.42 -19.61 6.98
C ASN A 356 -23.23 -18.16 7.44
N VAL A 357 -24.26 -17.33 7.32
CA VAL A 357 -24.18 -15.89 7.65
C VAL A 357 -24.86 -15.61 8.98
N ARG A 358 -24.16 -14.93 9.90
CA ARG A 358 -24.73 -14.38 11.13
C ARG A 358 -24.76 -12.85 11.06
N ILE A 359 -25.94 -12.27 11.34
CA ILE A 359 -26.16 -10.81 11.37
C ILE A 359 -26.73 -10.42 12.71
N SER A 360 -26.02 -9.61 13.50
CA SER A 360 -26.45 -9.26 14.88
C SER A 360 -26.00 -7.87 15.32
N GLY A 361 -26.83 -7.19 16.10
CA GLY A 361 -26.50 -5.92 16.77
C GLY A 361 -26.11 -4.79 15.83
N ASN A 362 -26.64 -4.74 14.61
CA ASN A 362 -26.36 -3.68 13.66
C ASN A 362 -27.47 -2.61 13.70
N LEU A 363 -27.07 -1.34 13.51
CA LEU A 363 -27.99 -0.23 13.27
C LEU A 363 -28.15 -0.04 11.75
N LEU A 364 -29.32 -0.40 11.20
CA LEU A 364 -29.58 -0.49 9.77
C LEU A 364 -30.59 0.59 9.34
N LYS A 365 -30.18 1.54 8.49
CA LYS A 365 -31.02 2.58 7.95
C LYS A 365 -31.09 2.48 6.40
N ALA A 366 -32.18 1.88 5.91
CA ALA A 366 -32.49 1.76 4.50
C ALA A 366 -33.99 1.46 4.33
N SER A 367 -34.53 1.55 3.11
CA SER A 367 -35.92 1.16 2.82
C SER A 367 -36.19 -0.31 3.20
N LYS A 368 -35.17 -1.18 3.07
CA LYS A 368 -35.19 -2.58 3.49
C LYS A 368 -33.88 -2.90 4.21
N GLN A 369 -33.97 -3.59 5.34
CA GLN A 369 -32.79 -3.93 6.12
C GLN A 369 -31.95 -5.01 5.42
N LEU A 370 -32.58 -6.08 4.90
CA LEU A 370 -31.90 -7.24 4.35
C LEU A 370 -32.53 -7.70 3.02
N LEU A 371 -31.69 -7.95 2.02
CA LEU A 371 -32.04 -8.66 0.79
C LEU A 371 -31.27 -9.98 0.73
N GLN A 372 -31.98 -11.08 0.54
CA GLN A 372 -31.40 -12.43 0.41
C GLN A 372 -31.73 -13.01 -0.95
N ARG A 373 -30.71 -13.48 -1.68
CA ARG A 373 -30.86 -14.22 -2.94
C ARG A 373 -29.90 -15.39 -2.93
N ARG A 374 -30.40 -16.60 -3.13
CA ARG A 374 -29.58 -17.84 -3.16
C ARG A 374 -28.62 -17.93 -1.96
N ALA A 375 -29.05 -17.44 -0.79
CA ALA A 375 -28.27 -17.45 0.43
C ALA A 375 -28.79 -18.55 1.36
N GLU A 376 -27.89 -19.25 2.05
CA GLU A 376 -28.20 -20.42 2.88
C GLU A 376 -27.61 -20.26 4.28
N GLY A 377 -28.29 -20.84 5.31
CA GLY A 377 -27.81 -20.83 6.68
C GLY A 377 -27.72 -19.42 7.30
N ILE A 378 -28.75 -18.60 7.04
CA ILE A 378 -28.80 -17.21 7.53
C ILE A 378 -29.43 -17.19 8.93
N VAL A 379 -28.70 -16.66 9.89
CA VAL A 379 -29.16 -16.39 11.26
C VAL A 379 -29.14 -14.88 11.49
N THR A 380 -30.31 -14.31 11.75
CA THR A 380 -30.47 -12.91 12.14
C THR A 380 -30.89 -12.85 13.61
N ASP A 381 -30.18 -12.04 14.39
CA ASP A 381 -30.58 -11.73 15.76
C ASP A 381 -31.58 -10.56 15.74
N THR A 382 -32.54 -10.59 16.68
CA THR A 382 -33.57 -9.55 16.84
C THR A 382 -33.01 -8.20 17.34
N THR A 383 -31.74 -8.14 17.64
CA THR A 383 -31.04 -6.91 18.10
C THR A 383 -30.63 -5.95 16.97
N ASN A 384 -31.01 -6.21 15.70
CA ASN A 384 -30.81 -5.25 14.62
C ASN A 384 -31.89 -4.17 14.67
N GLU A 385 -31.51 -2.89 14.76
CA GLU A 385 -32.39 -1.71 14.80
C GLU A 385 -32.35 -0.93 13.48
#